data_af1b06d5734c8fc49e0c9b79f383c23c
#
_entry.id   af1b06d5734c8fc49e0c9b79f383c23c
#
_cell.length_a   1.000
_cell.length_b   1.000
_cell.length_c   1.000
_cell.angle_alpha   90.00
_cell.angle_beta   90.00
_cell.angle_gamma   90.00
#
_symmetry.space_group_name_H-M   'P 1'
#
loop_
_entity.id
_entity.type
_entity.pdbx_description
1 polymer ?
#
loop_
_entity_poly.entity_id
_entity_poly.type
_entity_poly.pdbx_seq_one_letter_code
_entity_poly.pdbx_strand_id
1 'polypeptide(L)'
;FATETGFDAASGSKYLISFCSKAGQNDDWAISPELSGNAQTVTLMASSFNVGGGFYHYYESFEVLYSTTGKEIDDFVLAGEAVDEVPETWTKYSFNLPEGAKYFAIRCTSKDKYAFMVDDVTYSPKPTVTSDSFAGYNIYRDGVCLNETPVKETSYVDNMVDKGDYTYVVTAVFGDEESNISNLATAIVTEPLGSGIDAIFSDDEELVIYDLMGRRLTKPVKGVNIINGKKVIIK
;
A
#
# COMPACT_ATOMS: atom_id res chain seq x y z
N PHE A 1 -2.36 25.36 -18.95
CA PHE A 1 -1.13 26.05 -19.28
C PHE A 1 -1.01 26.10 -20.78
N ALA A 2 -0.60 27.24 -21.34
CA ALA A 2 -0.92 27.62 -22.68
C ALA A 2 -0.05 26.91 -23.72
N THR A 3 -0.69 26.23 -24.66
CA THR A 3 -0.12 25.76 -25.90
C THR A 3 0.05 26.86 -26.97
N GLU A 4 -0.23 28.12 -26.61
CA GLU A 4 -0.23 29.24 -27.57
C GLU A 4 1.09 30.03 -27.65
N THR A 5 2.14 29.61 -26.92
CA THR A 5 3.39 30.39 -26.83
C THR A 5 4.57 29.80 -27.58
N GLY A 6 4.39 28.78 -28.39
CA GLY A 6 5.49 28.11 -29.11
C GLY A 6 6.31 27.14 -28.23
N PHE A 7 5.80 26.80 -27.05
CA PHE A 7 6.34 25.79 -26.19
C PHE A 7 5.59 24.47 -26.44
N ASP A 8 6.19 23.56 -27.14
CA ASP A 8 5.62 22.23 -27.35
C ASP A 8 6.00 21.32 -26.18
N ALA A 9 5.01 20.56 -25.66
CA ALA A 9 5.24 19.52 -24.66
C ALA A 9 6.13 18.39 -25.23
N ALA A 10 6.84 17.65 -24.41
CA ALA A 10 7.54 16.43 -24.83
C ALA A 10 6.53 15.39 -25.30
N SER A 11 5.39 15.29 -24.58
CA SER A 11 4.24 14.48 -24.99
C SER A 11 2.93 15.14 -24.57
N GLY A 12 1.83 14.75 -25.22
CA GLY A 12 0.51 15.28 -24.87
C GLY A 12 0.39 16.80 -25.09
N SER A 13 -0.12 17.53 -24.08
CA SER A 13 -0.39 18.98 -24.19
C SER A 13 -0.11 19.77 -22.92
N LYS A 14 0.56 19.18 -21.92
CA LYS A 14 0.82 19.80 -20.61
C LYS A 14 2.23 19.45 -20.16
N TYR A 15 2.88 20.40 -19.50
CA TYR A 15 4.19 20.24 -18.85
C TYR A 15 4.29 21.20 -17.67
N LEU A 16 5.26 20.98 -16.78
CA LEU A 16 5.62 21.93 -15.73
C LEU A 16 6.61 22.96 -16.29
N ILE A 17 6.52 24.20 -15.83
CA ILE A 17 7.43 25.27 -16.22
C ILE A 17 7.79 26.14 -15.01
N SER A 18 9.09 26.44 -14.85
CA SER A 18 9.63 27.41 -13.93
C SER A 18 10.24 28.57 -14.74
N PHE A 19 9.74 29.77 -14.55
CA PHE A 19 10.28 30.97 -15.19
C PHE A 19 11.38 31.60 -14.35
N CYS A 20 12.23 32.39 -15.00
CA CYS A 20 13.33 33.10 -14.34
C CYS A 20 12.83 33.95 -13.15
N SER A 21 13.56 33.87 -12.05
CA SER A 21 13.29 34.65 -10.85
C SER A 21 13.78 36.10 -11.02
N LYS A 22 12.90 37.07 -10.72
CA LYS A 22 13.33 38.50 -10.64
C LYS A 22 14.31 38.79 -9.50
N ALA A 23 14.41 37.87 -8.53
CA ALA A 23 15.33 37.95 -7.41
C ALA A 23 16.73 37.38 -7.71
N GLY A 24 16.93 36.87 -8.91
CA GLY A 24 18.20 36.31 -9.39
C GLY A 24 18.16 34.80 -9.55
N GLN A 25 18.42 34.02 -8.51
CA GLN A 25 18.41 32.56 -8.59
C GLN A 25 17.01 31.99 -8.37
N ASN A 26 16.62 31.01 -9.19
CA ASN A 26 15.42 30.23 -8.97
C ASN A 26 15.58 29.27 -7.78
N ASP A 27 14.50 29.04 -7.08
CA ASP A 27 14.37 28.07 -6.02
C ASP A 27 12.95 27.49 -6.04
N ASP A 28 12.53 27.02 -7.21
CA ASP A 28 11.18 26.52 -7.42
C ASP A 28 11.17 24.99 -7.27
N TRP A 29 10.28 24.50 -6.42
CA TRP A 29 10.18 23.10 -6.04
C TRP A 29 8.90 22.46 -6.54
N ALA A 30 9.02 21.32 -7.19
CA ALA A 30 7.92 20.42 -7.51
C ALA A 30 8.09 19.13 -6.70
N ILE A 31 7.29 18.97 -5.64
CA ILE A 31 7.37 17.83 -4.72
C ILE A 31 6.33 16.78 -5.12
N SER A 32 6.74 15.52 -5.17
CA SER A 32 5.89 14.40 -5.55
C SER A 32 4.80 14.10 -4.51
N PRO A 33 3.72 13.37 -4.88
CA PRO A 33 2.95 12.58 -3.94
C PRO A 33 3.82 11.57 -3.20
N GLU A 34 3.28 10.92 -2.17
CA GLU A 34 4.00 9.89 -1.43
C GLU A 34 4.36 8.71 -2.35
N LEU A 35 5.60 8.22 -2.23
CA LEU A 35 6.13 7.12 -3.01
C LEU A 35 5.84 5.76 -2.37
N SER A 36 6.02 4.68 -3.13
CA SER A 36 5.88 3.31 -2.64
C SER A 36 6.83 2.94 -1.49
N GLY A 37 7.92 3.69 -1.31
CA GLY A 37 8.98 3.40 -0.35
C GLY A 37 10.03 2.40 -0.84
N ASN A 38 9.79 1.73 -1.96
CA ASN A 38 10.77 0.85 -2.58
C ASN A 38 11.85 1.64 -3.32
N ALA A 39 13.05 1.06 -3.43
CA ALA A 39 14.07 1.61 -4.32
C ALA A 39 13.53 1.67 -5.75
N GLN A 40 13.69 2.81 -6.41
CA GLN A 40 13.12 3.06 -7.73
C GLN A 40 13.95 4.07 -8.54
N THR A 41 13.71 4.09 -9.85
CA THR A 41 14.26 5.10 -10.74
C THR A 41 13.18 6.09 -11.12
N VAL A 42 13.37 7.36 -10.81
CA VAL A 42 12.55 8.46 -11.34
C VAL A 42 13.12 8.86 -12.70
N THR A 43 12.26 8.94 -13.72
CA THR A 43 12.66 9.48 -15.03
C THR A 43 11.82 10.69 -15.37
N LEU A 44 12.39 11.62 -16.10
CA LEU A 44 11.70 12.83 -16.58
C LEU A 44 12.28 13.29 -17.91
N MET A 45 11.52 14.04 -18.66
CA MET A 45 11.97 14.84 -19.78
C MET A 45 12.18 16.27 -19.31
N ALA A 46 13.31 16.87 -19.62
CA ALA A 46 13.58 18.27 -19.31
C ALA A 46 14.09 19.03 -20.53
N SER A 47 13.76 20.31 -20.60
CA SER A 47 14.21 21.22 -21.67
C SER A 47 14.36 22.64 -21.14
N SER A 48 15.32 23.37 -21.68
CA SER A 48 15.43 24.83 -21.54
C SER A 48 14.65 25.51 -22.65
N PHE A 49 13.95 26.58 -22.31
CA PHE A 49 13.36 27.44 -23.32
C PHE A 49 14.12 28.75 -23.46
N ASN A 50 14.43 29.14 -24.67
CA ASN A 50 15.12 30.38 -24.97
C ASN A 50 14.29 31.28 -25.92
N VAL A 51 14.10 32.55 -25.52
CA VAL A 51 13.36 33.53 -26.32
C VAL A 51 14.28 34.24 -27.28
N GLY A 52 14.54 33.68 -28.38
CA GLY A 52 15.19 34.45 -29.41
C GLY A 52 16.24 33.70 -30.19
N GLY A 53 16.00 33.51 -31.44
CA GLY A 53 16.91 32.97 -32.43
C GLY A 53 18.22 33.78 -32.55
N GLY A 54 18.92 33.96 -31.45
CA GLY A 54 20.12 34.74 -31.31
C GLY A 54 21.29 33.96 -30.72
N PHE A 55 22.42 34.56 -30.74
CA PHE A 55 23.73 34.00 -30.38
C PHE A 55 23.90 33.59 -28.92
N TYR A 56 22.86 33.68 -28.05
CA TYR A 56 22.97 33.38 -26.62
C TYR A 56 22.06 32.19 -26.29
N HIS A 57 22.67 31.11 -25.83
CA HIS A 57 21.97 29.96 -25.29
C HIS A 57 21.92 30.06 -23.75
N TYR A 58 20.72 29.99 -23.17
CA TYR A 58 20.53 30.05 -21.73
C TYR A 58 20.12 28.67 -21.26
N TYR A 59 21.09 27.81 -21.01
CA TYR A 59 20.82 26.47 -20.46
C TYR A 59 20.42 26.57 -19.00
N GLU A 60 19.29 25.98 -18.69
CA GLU A 60 18.73 25.91 -17.34
C GLU A 60 19.48 24.88 -16.50
N SER A 61 19.30 24.93 -15.17
CA SER A 61 19.84 23.97 -14.23
C SER A 61 18.78 23.47 -13.26
N PHE A 62 18.91 22.22 -12.83
CA PHE A 62 18.00 21.63 -11.86
C PHE A 62 18.69 20.54 -11.03
N GLU A 63 18.02 20.19 -9.94
CA GLU A 63 18.35 19.09 -9.06
C GLU A 63 17.15 18.16 -8.91
N VAL A 64 17.41 16.86 -8.74
CA VAL A 64 16.42 15.93 -8.21
C VAL A 64 16.87 15.51 -6.82
N LEU A 65 15.96 15.61 -5.86
CA LEU A 65 16.22 15.33 -4.45
C LEU A 65 15.19 14.29 -3.96
N TYR A 66 15.50 13.63 -2.87
CA TYR A 66 14.55 12.72 -2.20
C TYR A 66 14.53 12.96 -0.69
N SER A 67 13.42 12.59 -0.06
CA SER A 67 13.24 12.60 1.39
C SER A 67 12.74 11.23 1.87
N THR A 68 13.27 10.77 3.01
CA THR A 68 12.80 9.57 3.72
C THR A 68 11.89 9.90 4.89
N THR A 69 11.69 11.17 5.21
CA THR A 69 10.97 11.65 6.39
C THR A 69 9.69 12.39 6.03
N GLY A 70 9.77 13.61 5.54
CA GLY A 70 8.67 14.53 5.31
C GLY A 70 8.80 15.32 4.01
N LYS A 71 8.03 16.41 3.91
CA LYS A 71 7.98 17.30 2.75
C LYS A 71 8.60 18.68 3.01
N GLU A 72 9.16 18.90 4.18
CA GLU A 72 9.85 20.14 4.46
C GLU A 72 11.15 20.20 3.62
N ILE A 73 11.51 21.38 3.16
CA ILE A 73 12.67 21.55 2.25
C ILE A 73 13.94 20.96 2.85
N ASP A 74 14.13 21.10 4.17
CA ASP A 74 15.29 20.59 4.90
C ASP A 74 15.31 19.05 5.02
N ASP A 75 14.21 18.36 4.69
CA ASP A 75 14.14 16.89 4.66
C ASP A 75 14.83 16.30 3.42
N PHE A 76 15.06 17.11 2.38
CA PHE A 76 15.48 16.61 1.07
C PHE A 76 17.01 16.61 0.91
N VAL A 77 17.50 15.53 0.32
CA VAL A 77 18.91 15.35 -0.06
C VAL A 77 19.03 15.00 -1.55
N LEU A 78 20.16 15.32 -2.18
CA LEU A 78 20.36 15.06 -3.61
C LEU A 78 20.25 13.58 -3.97
N ALA A 79 19.54 13.29 -5.06
CA ALA A 79 19.38 11.96 -5.66
C ALA A 79 20.39 11.73 -6.81
N GLY A 80 21.60 12.19 -6.68
CA GLY A 80 22.63 12.12 -7.70
C GLY A 80 23.33 13.44 -7.88
N GLU A 81 23.79 13.73 -9.10
CA GLU A 81 24.44 15.01 -9.43
C GLU A 81 23.41 16.03 -9.91
N ALA A 82 23.66 17.31 -9.64
CA ALA A 82 22.93 18.41 -10.23
C ALA A 82 23.14 18.46 -11.75
N VAL A 83 22.14 18.90 -12.48
CA VAL A 83 22.23 19.12 -13.94
C VAL A 83 22.39 20.60 -14.19
N ASP A 84 23.56 21.02 -14.64
CA ASP A 84 23.88 22.43 -14.80
C ASP A 84 23.55 23.01 -16.19
N GLU A 85 23.44 22.14 -17.21
CA GLU A 85 23.17 22.54 -18.59
C GLU A 85 22.09 21.67 -19.21
N VAL A 86 20.85 22.09 -19.07
CA VAL A 86 19.70 21.43 -19.72
C VAL A 86 19.60 21.95 -21.15
N PRO A 87 19.63 21.07 -22.19
CA PRO A 87 19.50 21.49 -23.58
C PRO A 87 18.15 22.12 -23.91
N GLU A 88 18.09 22.87 -25.01
CA GLU A 88 16.84 23.44 -25.56
C GLU A 88 15.95 22.38 -26.25
N THR A 89 16.38 21.12 -26.28
CA THR A 89 15.62 19.98 -26.78
C THR A 89 15.24 19.07 -25.62
N TRP A 90 14.04 18.53 -25.65
CA TRP A 90 13.57 17.59 -24.66
C TRP A 90 14.54 16.41 -24.51
N THR A 91 15.16 16.33 -23.35
CA THR A 91 16.18 15.33 -23.02
C THR A 91 15.74 14.52 -21.82
N LYS A 92 15.91 13.18 -21.91
CA LYS A 92 15.56 12.26 -20.83
C LYS A 92 16.64 12.21 -19.77
N TYR A 93 16.20 12.34 -18.50
CA TYR A 93 17.04 12.18 -17.32
C TYR A 93 16.52 11.05 -16.45
N SER A 94 17.41 10.44 -15.66
CA SER A 94 17.09 9.32 -14.78
C SER A 94 17.85 9.45 -13.46
N PHE A 95 17.14 9.30 -12.33
CA PHE A 95 17.66 9.44 -10.98
C PHE A 95 17.25 8.24 -10.15
N ASN A 96 18.19 7.61 -9.46
CA ASN A 96 17.91 6.47 -8.60
C ASN A 96 17.61 6.94 -7.19
N LEU A 97 16.46 6.53 -6.68
CA LEU A 97 16.05 6.75 -5.30
C LEU A 97 16.31 5.48 -4.48
N PRO A 98 16.85 5.60 -3.26
CA PRO A 98 17.07 4.45 -2.40
C PRO A 98 15.78 3.90 -1.82
N GLU A 99 15.86 2.70 -1.25
CA GLU A 99 14.80 2.17 -0.40
C GLU A 99 14.53 3.11 0.78
N GLY A 100 13.25 3.25 1.16
CA GLY A 100 12.78 4.16 2.19
C GLY A 100 12.49 5.59 1.70
N ALA A 101 12.77 5.94 0.42
CA ALA A 101 12.38 7.22 -0.13
C ALA A 101 10.86 7.39 -0.14
N LYS A 102 10.36 8.41 0.57
CA LYS A 102 8.93 8.73 0.67
C LYS A 102 8.49 9.78 -0.31
N TYR A 103 9.36 10.69 -0.68
CA TYR A 103 9.09 11.77 -1.63
C TYR A 103 10.33 12.01 -2.49
N PHE A 104 10.10 12.51 -3.70
CA PHE A 104 11.15 13.20 -4.46
C PHE A 104 10.72 14.62 -4.78
N ALA A 105 11.68 15.46 -5.11
CA ALA A 105 11.45 16.81 -5.59
C ALA A 105 12.31 17.09 -6.82
N ILE A 106 11.78 17.90 -7.73
CA ILE A 106 12.52 18.52 -8.81
C ILE A 106 12.65 19.99 -8.44
N ARG A 107 13.90 20.49 -8.32
CA ARG A 107 14.20 21.86 -7.94
C ARG A 107 14.89 22.58 -9.08
N CYS A 108 14.30 23.66 -9.56
CA CYS A 108 14.97 24.57 -10.49
C CYS A 108 16.00 25.42 -9.72
N THR A 109 17.25 25.38 -10.17
CA THR A 109 18.39 26.10 -9.56
C THR A 109 19.01 27.16 -10.48
N SER A 110 18.36 27.45 -11.59
CA SER A 110 18.81 28.36 -12.61
C SER A 110 19.00 29.79 -12.08
N LYS A 111 19.94 30.52 -12.67
CA LYS A 111 20.20 31.94 -12.36
C LYS A 111 20.27 32.72 -13.64
N ASP A 112 19.47 33.79 -13.75
CA ASP A 112 19.45 34.69 -14.92
C ASP A 112 19.27 33.94 -16.26
N LYS A 113 18.41 32.90 -16.25
CA LYS A 113 18.01 32.13 -17.44
C LYS A 113 16.60 32.55 -17.85
N TYR A 114 15.88 31.73 -18.61
CA TYR A 114 14.52 32.12 -19.04
C TYR A 114 13.44 31.19 -18.53
N ALA A 115 13.42 29.95 -18.95
CA ALA A 115 12.40 29.01 -18.48
C ALA A 115 12.91 27.56 -18.51
N PHE A 116 12.78 26.88 -17.39
CA PHE A 116 13.00 25.46 -17.21
C PHE A 116 11.70 24.70 -17.36
N MET A 117 11.68 23.68 -18.22
CA MET A 117 10.50 22.87 -18.50
C MET A 117 10.74 21.42 -18.14
N VAL A 118 9.71 20.76 -17.58
CA VAL A 118 9.71 19.34 -17.20
C VAL A 118 8.43 18.67 -17.68
N ASP A 119 8.57 17.47 -18.25
CA ASP A 119 7.48 16.64 -18.74
C ASP A 119 7.76 15.15 -18.52
N ASP A 120 6.77 14.30 -18.79
CA ASP A 120 6.86 12.82 -18.77
C ASP A 120 7.54 12.25 -17.51
N VAL A 121 7.17 12.78 -16.34
CA VAL A 121 7.73 12.31 -15.05
C VAL A 121 7.16 10.95 -14.70
N THR A 122 8.03 9.94 -14.60
CA THR A 122 7.66 8.57 -14.26
C THR A 122 8.26 8.12 -12.94
N TYR A 123 7.43 7.56 -12.06
CA TYR A 123 7.82 7.07 -10.75
C TYR A 123 6.77 6.06 -10.23
N SER A 124 7.08 5.36 -9.14
CA SER A 124 6.16 4.45 -8.46
C SER A 124 5.56 5.15 -7.22
N PRO A 125 4.31 5.65 -7.32
CA PRO A 125 3.64 6.26 -6.18
C PRO A 125 3.30 5.21 -5.12
N LYS A 126 3.01 5.67 -3.91
CA LYS A 126 2.37 4.82 -2.90
C LYS A 126 1.01 4.36 -3.44
N PRO A 127 0.71 3.07 -3.37
CA PRO A 127 -0.59 2.58 -3.82
C PRO A 127 -1.72 3.34 -3.13
N THR A 128 -2.63 3.89 -3.91
CA THR A 128 -3.83 4.51 -3.36
C THR A 128 -4.85 3.41 -3.10
N VAL A 129 -4.99 3.03 -1.83
CA VAL A 129 -6.03 2.08 -1.42
C VAL A 129 -7.36 2.82 -1.47
N THR A 130 -8.18 2.54 -2.47
CA THR A 130 -9.53 3.08 -2.55
C THR A 130 -10.48 2.17 -1.77
N SER A 131 -11.48 2.74 -1.09
CA SER A 131 -12.53 1.96 -0.40
C SER A 131 -13.23 0.98 -1.34
N ASP A 132 -13.26 1.28 -2.64
CA ASP A 132 -13.88 0.46 -3.68
C ASP A 132 -13.11 -0.85 -3.98
N SER A 133 -11.84 -0.92 -3.60
CA SER A 133 -11.01 -2.13 -3.72
C SER A 133 -11.00 -2.99 -2.46
N PHE A 134 -11.69 -2.58 -1.39
CA PHE A 134 -11.74 -3.36 -0.14
C PHE A 134 -12.46 -4.70 -0.36
N ALA A 135 -11.68 -5.78 -0.29
CA ALA A 135 -12.16 -7.15 -0.46
C ALA A 135 -12.66 -7.77 0.86
N GLY A 136 -12.07 -7.39 1.99
CA GLY A 136 -12.37 -7.95 3.31
C GLY A 136 -11.14 -8.03 4.20
N TYR A 137 -11.16 -8.96 5.15
CA TYR A 137 -10.08 -9.20 6.10
C TYR A 137 -9.54 -10.62 5.96
N ASN A 138 -8.22 -10.77 6.13
CA ASN A 138 -7.59 -12.06 6.40
C ASN A 138 -7.28 -12.18 7.90
N ILE A 139 -7.57 -13.34 8.46
CA ILE A 139 -7.36 -13.65 9.87
C ILE A 139 -6.24 -14.67 9.97
N TYR A 140 -5.27 -14.39 10.81
CA TYR A 140 -4.11 -15.26 11.04
C TYR A 140 -4.08 -15.74 12.47
N ARG A 141 -3.86 -17.04 12.64
CA ARG A 141 -3.52 -17.67 13.93
C ARG A 141 -2.11 -18.23 13.84
N ASP A 142 -1.24 -17.78 14.74
CA ASP A 142 0.17 -18.18 14.81
C ASP A 142 0.90 -18.09 13.44
N GLY A 143 0.57 -17.05 12.68
CA GLY A 143 1.13 -16.80 11.35
C GLY A 143 0.48 -17.59 10.20
N VAL A 144 -0.53 -18.42 10.47
CA VAL A 144 -1.26 -19.19 9.44
C VAL A 144 -2.60 -18.51 9.14
N CYS A 145 -2.87 -18.21 7.87
CA CYS A 145 -4.14 -17.65 7.44
C CYS A 145 -5.26 -18.69 7.60
N LEU A 146 -6.36 -18.30 8.25
CA LEU A 146 -7.49 -19.18 8.58
C LEU A 146 -8.60 -19.19 7.52
N ASN A 147 -8.68 -18.16 6.69
CA ASN A 147 -9.71 -18.01 5.67
C ASN A 147 -9.11 -18.11 4.26
N GLU A 148 -9.80 -18.82 3.36
CA GLU A 148 -9.38 -18.96 1.96
C GLU A 148 -9.71 -17.73 1.11
N THR A 149 -10.72 -16.96 1.53
CA THR A 149 -11.16 -15.71 0.87
C THR A 149 -11.38 -14.64 1.93
N PRO A 150 -11.09 -13.35 1.62
CA PRO A 150 -11.28 -12.26 2.57
C PRO A 150 -12.70 -12.19 3.14
N VAL A 151 -12.82 -12.05 4.45
CA VAL A 151 -14.08 -11.98 5.20
C VAL A 151 -14.51 -10.53 5.34
N LYS A 152 -15.75 -10.20 4.96
CA LYS A 152 -16.27 -8.81 5.03
C LYS A 152 -16.85 -8.45 6.40
N GLU A 153 -17.24 -9.46 7.16
CA GLU A 153 -17.77 -9.30 8.51
C GLU A 153 -16.67 -8.83 9.48
N THR A 154 -17.07 -8.08 10.48
CA THR A 154 -16.17 -7.60 11.55
C THR A 154 -16.01 -8.60 12.70
N SER A 155 -16.49 -9.81 12.51
CA SER A 155 -16.36 -10.93 13.43
C SER A 155 -15.99 -12.21 12.68
N TYR A 156 -15.14 -13.01 13.30
CA TYR A 156 -14.73 -14.32 12.79
C TYR A 156 -14.73 -15.34 13.92
N VAL A 157 -15.16 -16.55 13.63
CA VAL A 157 -15.17 -17.64 14.61
C VAL A 157 -14.19 -18.70 14.15
N ASP A 158 -13.10 -18.85 14.90
CA ASP A 158 -12.15 -19.94 14.71
C ASP A 158 -12.70 -21.20 15.40
N ASN A 159 -13.12 -22.17 14.60
CA ASN A 159 -13.73 -23.39 15.07
C ASN A 159 -12.69 -24.51 15.19
N MET A 160 -12.91 -25.42 16.10
CA MET A 160 -12.08 -26.62 16.31
C MET A 160 -10.62 -26.27 16.68
N VAL A 161 -10.48 -25.38 17.65
CA VAL A 161 -9.17 -25.03 18.21
C VAL A 161 -8.87 -25.98 19.37
N ASP A 162 -7.71 -26.63 19.33
CA ASP A 162 -7.21 -27.48 20.41
C ASP A 162 -6.87 -26.67 21.66
N LYS A 163 -6.65 -27.34 22.79
CA LYS A 163 -6.14 -26.70 23.99
C LYS A 163 -4.75 -26.12 23.72
N GLY A 164 -4.55 -24.85 24.02
CA GLY A 164 -3.28 -24.15 23.81
C GLY A 164 -3.38 -22.65 23.92
N ASP A 165 -2.25 -22.00 23.75
CA ASP A 165 -2.11 -20.55 23.70
C ASP A 165 -1.92 -20.14 22.24
N TYR A 166 -2.71 -19.19 21.78
CA TYR A 166 -2.74 -18.76 20.38
C TYR A 166 -2.58 -17.25 20.24
N THR A 167 -1.95 -16.85 19.15
CA THR A 167 -1.83 -15.45 18.76
C THR A 167 -2.63 -15.19 17.48
N TYR A 168 -3.35 -14.06 17.47
CA TYR A 168 -4.16 -13.65 16.32
C TYR A 168 -3.77 -12.27 15.84
N VAL A 169 -3.71 -12.12 14.54
CA VAL A 169 -3.62 -10.83 13.86
C VAL A 169 -4.56 -10.80 12.66
N VAL A 170 -4.93 -9.59 12.23
CA VAL A 170 -5.81 -9.37 11.09
C VAL A 170 -5.14 -8.41 10.12
N THR A 171 -5.32 -8.64 8.83
CA THR A 171 -4.98 -7.70 7.76
C THR A 171 -6.24 -7.29 7.02
N ALA A 172 -6.26 -6.10 6.43
CA ALA A 172 -7.27 -5.68 5.48
C ALA A 172 -6.77 -5.94 4.06
N VAL A 173 -7.62 -6.51 3.20
CA VAL A 173 -7.29 -6.84 1.81
C VAL A 173 -7.94 -5.82 0.89
N PHE A 174 -7.14 -5.26 -0.02
CA PHE A 174 -7.57 -4.28 -1.00
C PHE A 174 -7.03 -4.70 -2.38
N GLY A 175 -7.93 -5.19 -3.24
CA GLY A 175 -7.52 -5.83 -4.48
C GLY A 175 -6.62 -7.03 -4.19
N ASP A 176 -5.40 -7.00 -4.69
CA ASP A 176 -4.40 -8.06 -4.50
C ASP A 176 -3.39 -7.75 -3.36
N GLU A 177 -3.57 -6.66 -2.62
CA GLU A 177 -2.65 -6.21 -1.58
C GLU A 177 -3.25 -6.35 -0.18
N GLU A 178 -2.41 -6.68 0.81
CA GLU A 178 -2.76 -6.70 2.21
C GLU A 178 -2.13 -5.51 2.96
N SER A 179 -2.86 -4.99 3.95
CA SER A 179 -2.35 -3.98 4.88
C SER A 179 -1.27 -4.57 5.80
N ASN A 180 -0.60 -3.71 6.56
CA ASN A 180 0.15 -4.16 7.74
C ASN A 180 -0.78 -4.92 8.70
N ILE A 181 -0.20 -5.85 9.47
CA ILE A 181 -0.92 -6.60 10.51
C ILE A 181 -1.50 -5.66 11.58
N SER A 182 -2.64 -6.04 12.14
CA SER A 182 -3.22 -5.38 13.32
C SER A 182 -2.32 -5.52 14.56
N ASN A 183 -2.72 -4.91 15.66
CA ASN A 183 -2.19 -5.28 16.98
C ASN A 183 -2.42 -6.78 17.24
N LEU A 184 -1.48 -7.39 17.98
CA LEU A 184 -1.55 -8.79 18.39
C LEU A 184 -2.67 -8.98 19.43
N ALA A 185 -3.51 -9.98 19.21
CA ALA A 185 -4.45 -10.50 20.19
C ALA A 185 -4.00 -11.91 20.63
N THR A 186 -4.17 -12.23 21.92
CA THR A 186 -3.84 -13.56 22.45
C THR A 186 -5.10 -14.24 22.97
N ALA A 187 -5.20 -15.54 22.78
CA ALA A 187 -6.29 -16.37 23.33
C ALA A 187 -5.70 -17.62 23.98
N ILE A 188 -6.22 -17.98 25.15
CA ILE A 188 -5.88 -19.20 25.88
C ILE A 188 -7.10 -20.12 25.81
N VAL A 189 -6.96 -21.26 25.14
CA VAL A 189 -7.99 -22.30 25.07
C VAL A 189 -7.65 -23.36 26.11
N THR A 190 -8.43 -23.39 27.18
CA THR A 190 -8.22 -24.34 28.30
C THR A 190 -8.86 -25.69 28.05
N GLU A 191 -9.95 -25.70 27.26
CA GLU A 191 -10.63 -26.91 26.81
C GLU A 191 -10.79 -26.84 25.28
N PRO A 192 -10.58 -27.93 24.56
CA PRO A 192 -10.72 -27.91 23.11
C PRO A 192 -12.16 -27.53 22.73
N LEU A 193 -12.32 -26.57 21.82
CA LEU A 193 -13.58 -26.33 21.14
C LEU A 193 -13.83 -27.49 20.15
N GLY A 194 -13.76 -28.67 20.70
CA GLY A 194 -13.76 -29.88 19.94
C GLY A 194 -15.10 -30.28 19.39
N SER A 195 -15.07 -31.10 18.40
CA SER A 195 -16.17 -31.91 17.88
C SER A 195 -16.83 -32.66 19.02
N GLY A 196 -17.67 -32.00 19.70
CA GLY A 196 -18.58 -32.22 20.78
C GLY A 196 -19.04 -33.58 21.23
N ILE A 197 -18.27 -34.64 21.13
CA ILE A 197 -18.67 -35.95 21.66
C ILE A 197 -17.92 -36.26 22.97
N ASP A 198 -16.62 -36.02 23.06
CA ASP A 198 -15.83 -36.36 24.25
C ASP A 198 -16.12 -35.45 25.47
N ALA A 199 -16.62 -34.24 25.25
CA ALA A 199 -16.97 -33.30 26.32
C ALA A 199 -18.38 -33.56 26.96
N ILE A 200 -19.19 -34.49 26.41
CA ILE A 200 -20.54 -34.78 26.91
C ILE A 200 -20.54 -36.02 27.83
N PHE A 201 -19.48 -36.78 27.79
CA PHE A 201 -19.38 -38.03 28.53
C PHE A 201 -18.44 -37.90 29.74
N SER A 202 -18.91 -37.34 30.85
CA SER A 202 -18.36 -37.69 32.15
C SER A 202 -18.82 -39.12 32.48
N ASP A 203 -17.90 -39.95 32.90
CA ASP A 203 -18.07 -41.40 33.12
C ASP A 203 -19.20 -41.77 34.11
N ASP A 204 -19.97 -40.83 34.69
CA ASP A 204 -20.92 -41.03 35.77
C ASP A 204 -22.36 -40.61 35.44
N GLU A 205 -22.71 -40.11 34.25
CA GLU A 205 -24.10 -39.79 33.89
C GLU A 205 -24.73 -40.77 32.88
N GLU A 206 -25.92 -41.33 33.22
CA GLU A 206 -26.69 -42.15 32.31
C GLU A 206 -27.08 -41.33 31.07
N LEU A 207 -26.54 -41.70 29.91
CA LEU A 207 -26.78 -41.04 28.65
C LEU A 207 -28.19 -41.28 28.15
N VAL A 208 -28.98 -40.23 28.05
CA VAL A 208 -30.28 -40.27 27.42
C VAL A 208 -30.19 -39.73 26.01
N ILE A 209 -30.27 -40.63 25.02
CA ILE A 209 -30.08 -40.30 23.59
C ILE A 209 -31.41 -40.47 22.86
N TYR A 210 -31.81 -39.49 22.07
CA TYR A 210 -32.95 -39.54 21.17
C TYR A 210 -32.58 -39.21 19.74
N ASP A 211 -33.29 -39.78 18.79
CA ASP A 211 -33.27 -39.31 17.40
C ASP A 211 -34.19 -38.08 17.24
N LEU A 212 -34.22 -37.50 16.02
CA LEU A 212 -35.09 -36.35 15.72
C LEU A 212 -36.63 -36.70 15.79
N MET A 213 -36.96 -37.96 15.81
CA MET A 213 -38.36 -38.43 15.96
C MET A 213 -38.73 -38.69 17.42
N GLY A 214 -37.82 -38.37 18.36
CA GLY A 214 -38.07 -38.60 19.80
C GLY A 214 -37.90 -40.02 20.26
N ARG A 215 -37.37 -40.95 19.45
CA ARG A 215 -37.12 -42.34 19.85
C ARG A 215 -35.84 -42.44 20.64
N ARG A 216 -35.85 -43.09 21.78
CA ARG A 216 -34.70 -43.34 22.61
C ARG A 216 -33.74 -44.32 21.90
N LEU A 217 -32.47 -43.97 21.85
CA LEU A 217 -31.42 -44.76 21.26
C LEU A 217 -30.48 -45.28 22.36
N THR A 218 -29.87 -46.46 22.14
CA THR A 218 -28.89 -47.05 23.05
C THR A 218 -27.46 -46.55 22.78
N LYS A 219 -27.28 -45.96 21.61
CA LYS A 219 -26.00 -45.33 21.19
C LYS A 219 -26.27 -44.25 20.14
N PRO A 220 -25.42 -43.23 20.00
CA PRO A 220 -25.56 -42.24 18.94
C PRO A 220 -25.49 -42.87 17.55
N VAL A 221 -26.24 -42.29 16.60
CA VAL A 221 -26.24 -42.71 15.19
C VAL A 221 -25.78 -41.55 14.31
N LYS A 222 -25.26 -41.85 13.13
CA LYS A 222 -24.86 -40.84 12.17
C LYS A 222 -26.02 -39.88 11.87
N GLY A 223 -25.72 -38.59 11.90
CA GLY A 223 -26.72 -37.52 11.75
C GLY A 223 -27.02 -36.81 13.07
N VAL A 224 -28.20 -36.18 13.17
CA VAL A 224 -28.59 -35.38 14.34
C VAL A 224 -29.15 -36.28 15.44
N ASN A 225 -28.60 -36.17 16.64
CA ASN A 225 -29.08 -36.84 17.86
C ASN A 225 -29.40 -35.75 18.92
N ILE A 226 -30.30 -36.06 19.84
CA ILE A 226 -30.54 -35.28 21.05
C ILE A 226 -29.95 -36.05 22.22
N ILE A 227 -28.89 -35.57 22.81
CA ILE A 227 -28.20 -36.24 23.91
C ILE A 227 -28.31 -35.35 25.16
N ASN A 228 -28.87 -35.88 26.22
CA ASN A 228 -29.17 -35.15 27.45
C ASN A 228 -29.82 -33.78 27.20
N GLY A 229 -30.79 -33.75 26.25
CA GLY A 229 -31.53 -32.55 25.87
C GLY A 229 -30.78 -31.59 24.91
N LYS A 230 -29.54 -31.89 24.50
CA LYS A 230 -28.77 -31.08 23.58
C LYS A 230 -28.68 -31.69 22.17
N LYS A 231 -28.75 -30.85 21.13
CA LYS A 231 -28.61 -31.29 19.74
C LYS A 231 -27.15 -31.59 19.44
N VAL A 232 -26.82 -32.79 18.98
CA VAL A 232 -25.49 -33.26 18.63
C VAL A 232 -25.49 -33.85 17.21
N ILE A 233 -24.51 -33.52 16.39
CA ILE A 233 -24.38 -34.06 15.02
C ILE A 233 -23.22 -35.03 15.00
N ILE A 234 -23.53 -36.29 14.67
CA ILE A 234 -22.55 -37.36 14.48
C ILE A 234 -22.25 -37.48 12.99
N LYS A 235 -20.99 -37.31 12.60
CA LYS A 235 -20.52 -37.38 11.20
C LYS A 235 -20.30 -38.82 10.73
#